data_de1669ed0642ced089914a0fc33d0e53
#
_entry.id   de1669ed0642ced089914a0fc33d0e53
#
_cell.length_a   1.000
_cell.length_b   1.000
_cell.length_c   1.000
_cell.angle_alpha   90.00
_cell.angle_beta   90.00
_cell.angle_gamma   90.00
#
_symmetry.space_group_name_H-M   'P 1'
#
loop_
_entity.id
_entity.type
_entity.pdbx_description
1 polymer ?
#
loop_
_entity_poly.entity_id
_entity_poly.type
_entity_poly.pdbx_seq_one_letter_code
_entity_poly.pdbx_strand_id
1 'polypeptide(L)'
;LDPGAGSPPYPPRDPAYGESVPVSPSREAPLATGSVAATVTPAATLACPVVSALDRWVSEAIQPAAQRWFGQPVVEIKQISAYSCRGMNGNPYSRISEHAFGNALDISAFVLADGHAITVRRGWAGTPEEQGFLRDVQSAACGIFSTVLAPGSNRFHYDHIHIDLMRRDSGRQICEPAAIPGEVVAARARARGGYARSRPRDPGVTGTIAQRPRAEIGRSRLPAARFEDDRDGSSAVPGED
;
A
#
# COMPACT_ATOMS: atom_id res chain seq x y z
N LEU A 1 30.73 -45.79 30.22
CA LEU A 1 31.46 -45.32 29.05
C LEU A 1 31.48 -46.44 28.03
N ASP A 2 30.52 -46.49 27.11
CA ASP A 2 30.42 -47.49 26.04
C ASP A 2 30.56 -46.71 24.70
N PRO A 3 31.65 -46.89 23.95
CA PRO A 3 31.85 -46.29 22.63
C PRO A 3 31.56 -47.35 21.56
N GLY A 4 30.38 -47.33 20.94
CA GLY A 4 30.20 -48.22 19.82
C GLY A 4 28.75 -48.42 19.33
N ALA A 5 28.12 -47.36 18.87
CA ALA A 5 26.92 -47.52 18.02
C ALA A 5 27.32 -47.08 16.60
N GLY A 6 27.79 -48.08 15.83
CA GLY A 6 28.03 -47.91 14.39
C GLY A 6 26.73 -47.69 13.65
N SER A 7 26.72 -46.73 12.71
CA SER A 7 25.64 -46.49 11.79
C SER A 7 25.36 -47.74 10.95
N PRO A 8 24.09 -48.05 10.62
CA PRO A 8 23.76 -49.19 9.79
C PRO A 8 24.29 -49.01 8.37
N PRO A 9 24.73 -50.10 7.72
CA PRO A 9 25.24 -50.02 6.35
C PRO A 9 24.10 -49.73 5.34
N TYR A 10 24.40 -48.88 4.36
CA TYR A 10 23.54 -48.60 3.23
C TYR A 10 23.20 -49.91 2.47
N PRO A 11 21.95 -50.10 2.04
CA PRO A 11 21.62 -51.22 1.19
C PRO A 11 22.33 -51.15 -0.16
N PRO A 12 22.73 -52.31 -0.77
CA PRO A 12 23.39 -52.31 -2.06
C PRO A 12 22.46 -51.76 -3.17
N ARG A 13 23.02 -50.96 -4.08
CA ARG A 13 22.33 -50.47 -5.29
C ARG A 13 21.92 -51.64 -6.17
N ASP A 14 20.63 -51.68 -6.46
CA ASP A 14 20.03 -52.62 -7.40
C ASP A 14 20.52 -52.29 -8.84
N PRO A 15 21.10 -53.19 -9.62
CA PRO A 15 21.61 -52.93 -10.97
C PRO A 15 20.53 -52.94 -12.07
N ALA A 16 19.25 -52.89 -11.73
CA ALA A 16 18.13 -53.05 -12.67
C ALA A 16 17.47 -51.78 -13.19
N TYR A 17 18.07 -50.60 -13.02
CA TYR A 17 17.57 -49.37 -13.64
C TYR A 17 18.44 -48.93 -14.84
N GLY A 18 18.36 -49.69 -15.88
CA GLY A 18 19.01 -49.44 -17.16
C GLY A 18 18.09 -49.72 -18.33
N GLU A 19 16.84 -49.28 -18.31
CA GLU A 19 15.99 -49.22 -19.50
C GLU A 19 15.59 -47.78 -19.76
N SER A 20 16.19 -47.23 -20.82
CA SER A 20 15.82 -45.97 -21.41
C SER A 20 14.39 -46.04 -21.98
N VAL A 21 13.42 -45.48 -21.26
CA VAL A 21 12.08 -45.27 -21.78
C VAL A 21 12.16 -44.23 -22.89
N PRO A 22 11.62 -44.49 -24.11
CA PRO A 22 11.61 -43.49 -25.16
C PRO A 22 10.73 -42.32 -24.74
N VAL A 23 11.37 -41.18 -24.62
CA VAL A 23 10.65 -39.89 -24.37
C VAL A 23 9.89 -39.58 -25.66
N SER A 24 8.58 -39.75 -25.64
CA SER A 24 7.71 -39.25 -26.72
C SER A 24 7.89 -37.74 -26.84
N PRO A 25 8.02 -37.21 -28.07
CA PRO A 25 8.16 -35.78 -28.23
C PRO A 25 6.86 -35.06 -27.95
N SER A 26 6.97 -34.04 -27.09
CA SER A 26 6.22 -32.78 -27.17
C SER A 26 4.74 -32.79 -26.89
N ARG A 27 4.45 -32.55 -25.65
CA ARG A 27 3.53 -31.43 -25.40
C ARG A 27 4.39 -30.17 -25.31
N GLU A 28 4.18 -29.22 -26.21
CA GLU A 28 4.69 -27.87 -26.06
C GLU A 28 4.37 -27.41 -24.65
N ALA A 29 5.42 -27.26 -23.84
CA ALA A 29 5.28 -26.56 -22.56
C ALA A 29 4.67 -25.18 -22.87
N PRO A 30 3.63 -24.74 -22.16
CA PRO A 30 3.14 -23.38 -22.32
C PRO A 30 4.39 -22.50 -22.21
N LEU A 31 4.58 -21.62 -23.21
CA LEU A 31 5.59 -20.57 -23.20
C LEU A 31 5.57 -19.98 -21.79
N ALA A 32 6.66 -20.23 -21.06
CA ALA A 32 6.87 -19.55 -19.80
C ALA A 32 6.86 -18.07 -20.15
N THR A 33 5.74 -17.40 -19.91
CA THR A 33 5.67 -15.95 -19.88
C THR A 33 6.69 -15.57 -18.83
N GLY A 34 7.89 -15.15 -19.28
CA GLY A 34 8.97 -14.79 -18.40
C GLY A 34 8.41 -13.75 -17.41
N SER A 35 8.35 -14.10 -16.13
CA SER A 35 7.92 -13.15 -15.13
C SER A 35 8.94 -12.03 -15.14
N VAL A 36 8.52 -10.83 -15.54
CA VAL A 36 9.40 -9.66 -15.52
C VAL A 36 9.70 -9.40 -14.06
N ALA A 37 10.97 -9.60 -13.67
CA ALA A 37 11.43 -9.31 -12.32
C ALA A 37 11.38 -7.80 -12.11
N ALA A 38 10.65 -7.33 -11.11
CA ALA A 38 10.67 -5.93 -10.70
C ALA A 38 11.84 -5.69 -9.74
N THR A 39 12.58 -4.58 -9.95
CA THR A 39 13.66 -4.16 -9.06
C THR A 39 13.11 -3.32 -7.91
N VAL A 40 13.53 -3.58 -6.67
CA VAL A 40 13.19 -2.72 -5.51
C VAL A 40 14.24 -1.63 -5.36
N THR A 41 13.82 -0.36 -5.36
CA THR A 41 14.70 0.82 -5.34
C THR A 41 14.28 1.84 -4.26
N PRO A 42 15.22 2.38 -3.49
CA PRO A 42 16.61 1.91 -3.34
C PRO A 42 16.66 0.46 -2.83
N ALA A 43 17.83 -0.17 -2.94
CA ALA A 43 18.01 -1.55 -2.46
C ALA A 43 17.56 -1.68 -1.00
N ALA A 44 16.79 -2.72 -0.70
CA ALA A 44 16.19 -2.95 0.61
C ALA A 44 16.87 -4.11 1.33
N THR A 45 17.15 -3.92 2.63
CA THR A 45 17.54 -5.02 3.52
C THR A 45 16.29 -5.60 4.15
N LEU A 46 15.98 -6.85 3.84
CA LEU A 46 14.77 -7.55 4.29
C LEU A 46 15.11 -8.94 4.81
N ALA A 47 14.31 -9.43 5.75
CA ALA A 47 14.36 -10.82 6.20
C ALA A 47 13.89 -11.77 5.07
N CYS A 48 14.50 -12.95 4.96
CA CYS A 48 14.18 -13.92 3.90
C CYS A 48 12.68 -14.24 3.74
N PRO A 49 11.88 -14.39 4.82
CA PRO A 49 10.44 -14.60 4.66
C PRO A 49 9.72 -13.46 3.94
N VAL A 50 10.14 -12.20 4.19
CA VAL A 50 9.56 -11.02 3.50
C VAL A 50 9.95 -11.01 2.04
N VAL A 51 11.22 -11.36 1.71
CA VAL A 51 11.67 -11.48 0.32
C VAL A 51 10.82 -12.50 -0.44
N SER A 52 10.60 -13.69 0.13
CA SER A 52 9.78 -14.74 -0.49
C SER A 52 8.31 -14.32 -0.66
N ALA A 53 7.74 -13.62 0.34
CA ALA A 53 6.38 -13.10 0.26
C ALA A 53 6.25 -12.00 -0.79
N LEU A 54 7.26 -11.13 -0.90
CA LEU A 54 7.33 -10.05 -1.89
C LEU A 54 7.43 -10.61 -3.31
N ASP A 55 8.30 -11.61 -3.54
CA ASP A 55 8.45 -12.26 -4.84
C ASP A 55 7.12 -12.88 -5.31
N ARG A 56 6.45 -13.60 -4.41
CA ARG A 56 5.12 -14.14 -4.68
C ARG A 56 4.10 -13.05 -4.98
N TRP A 57 4.09 -11.96 -4.21
CA TRP A 57 3.16 -10.86 -4.45
C TRP A 57 3.42 -10.16 -5.79
N VAL A 58 4.70 -9.97 -6.16
CA VAL A 58 5.07 -9.42 -7.46
C VAL A 58 4.56 -10.30 -8.59
N SER A 59 4.87 -11.59 -8.54
CA SER A 59 4.56 -12.51 -9.65
C SER A 59 3.07 -12.84 -9.77
N GLU A 60 2.39 -13.06 -8.63
CA GLU A 60 1.00 -13.55 -8.63
C GLU A 60 -0.05 -12.41 -8.64
N ALA A 61 0.34 -11.18 -8.22
CA ALA A 61 -0.60 -10.09 -8.09
C ALA A 61 -0.19 -8.80 -8.79
N ILE A 62 1.01 -8.25 -8.52
CA ILE A 62 1.42 -6.95 -9.06
C ILE A 62 1.52 -7.00 -10.58
N GLN A 63 2.23 -8.00 -11.14
CA GLN A 63 2.40 -8.12 -12.58
C GLN A 63 1.07 -8.37 -13.31
N PRO A 64 0.19 -9.30 -12.88
CA PRO A 64 -1.13 -9.45 -13.49
C PRO A 64 -2.01 -8.21 -13.39
N ALA A 65 -1.96 -7.49 -12.27
CA ALA A 65 -2.72 -6.24 -12.12
C ALA A 65 -2.18 -5.14 -13.06
N ALA A 66 -0.86 -4.98 -13.16
CA ALA A 66 -0.24 -4.01 -14.07
C ALA A 66 -0.60 -4.30 -15.53
N GLN A 67 -0.55 -5.56 -15.93
CA GLN A 67 -0.97 -5.98 -17.26
C GLN A 67 -2.45 -5.70 -17.53
N ARG A 68 -3.33 -5.94 -16.53
CA ARG A 68 -4.77 -5.68 -16.65
C ARG A 68 -5.08 -4.19 -16.80
N TRP A 69 -4.46 -3.35 -15.97
CA TRP A 69 -4.81 -1.93 -15.89
C TRP A 69 -4.09 -1.06 -16.90
N PHE A 70 -2.87 -1.44 -17.29
CA PHE A 70 -2.00 -0.61 -18.13
C PHE A 70 -1.47 -1.32 -19.38
N GLY A 71 -1.68 -2.64 -19.51
CA GLY A 71 -1.12 -3.42 -20.62
C GLY A 71 0.41 -3.54 -20.58
N GLN A 72 1.04 -3.26 -19.42
CA GLN A 72 2.49 -3.21 -19.25
C GLN A 72 2.90 -3.80 -17.91
N PRO A 73 4.10 -4.39 -17.80
CA PRO A 73 4.62 -4.87 -16.53
C PRO A 73 5.16 -3.72 -15.66
N VAL A 74 5.15 -3.95 -14.35
CA VAL A 74 5.96 -3.18 -13.39
C VAL A 74 7.41 -3.64 -13.49
N VAL A 75 8.34 -2.70 -13.67
CA VAL A 75 9.79 -2.96 -13.74
C VAL A 75 10.54 -2.48 -12.50
N GLU A 76 9.95 -1.57 -11.73
CA GLU A 76 10.56 -1.03 -10.52
C GLU A 76 9.50 -0.80 -9.44
N ILE A 77 9.84 -1.15 -8.20
CA ILE A 77 9.07 -0.86 -6.98
C ILE A 77 9.87 0.13 -6.15
N LYS A 78 9.36 1.35 -5.97
CA LYS A 78 10.02 2.37 -5.16
C LYS A 78 9.61 2.22 -3.72
N GLN A 79 10.60 2.02 -2.86
CA GLN A 79 10.42 1.95 -1.41
C GLN A 79 10.95 3.21 -0.72
N ILE A 80 10.41 3.52 0.45
CA ILE A 80 10.82 4.66 1.27
C ILE A 80 11.32 4.25 2.65
N SER A 81 11.08 3.01 3.07
CA SER A 81 11.59 2.45 4.31
C SER A 81 11.62 0.93 4.24
N ALA A 82 12.76 0.34 4.58
CA ALA A 82 12.94 -1.10 4.76
C ALA A 82 13.49 -1.36 6.17
N TYR A 83 14.76 -1.77 6.32
CA TYR A 83 15.38 -1.91 7.64
C TYR A 83 15.60 -0.55 8.30
N SER A 84 15.07 -0.39 9.52
CA SER A 84 15.27 0.79 10.35
C SER A 84 15.07 0.46 11.81
N CYS A 85 16.12 0.58 12.62
CA CYS A 85 16.07 0.33 14.06
C CYS A 85 15.36 1.49 14.77
N ARG A 86 14.03 1.37 14.92
CA ARG A 86 13.19 2.41 15.52
C ARG A 86 11.94 1.83 16.18
N GLY A 87 11.30 2.59 17.06
CA GLY A 87 9.95 2.30 17.54
C GLY A 87 8.89 2.53 16.45
N MET A 88 7.70 2.02 16.67
CA MET A 88 6.57 2.18 15.73
C MET A 88 6.29 3.67 15.49
N ASN A 89 6.09 4.04 14.22
CA ASN A 89 5.85 5.42 13.77
C ASN A 89 6.93 6.43 14.22
N GLY A 90 8.17 5.95 14.46
CA GLY A 90 9.27 6.78 14.93
C GLY A 90 9.17 7.22 16.40
N ASN A 91 8.21 6.72 17.16
CA ASN A 91 8.06 7.02 18.57
C ASN A 91 9.00 6.12 19.40
N PRO A 92 10.00 6.67 20.12
CA PRO A 92 10.98 5.89 20.90
C PRO A 92 10.35 5.16 22.11
N TYR A 93 9.17 5.59 22.56
CA TYR A 93 8.46 4.97 23.67
C TYR A 93 7.44 3.91 23.24
N SER A 94 7.28 3.70 21.94
CA SER A 94 6.40 2.65 21.43
C SER A 94 7.14 1.31 21.32
N ARG A 95 6.38 0.23 21.07
CA ARG A 95 6.98 -1.07 20.74
C ARG A 95 7.91 -0.94 19.54
N ILE A 96 8.91 -1.83 19.46
CA ILE A 96 9.82 -1.92 18.32
C ILE A 96 9.02 -2.18 17.04
N SER A 97 9.39 -1.47 15.98
CA SER A 97 8.76 -1.61 14.67
C SER A 97 9.24 -2.90 13.96
N GLU A 98 8.40 -3.48 13.12
CA GLU A 98 8.78 -4.61 12.24
C GLU A 98 9.91 -4.24 11.27
N HIS A 99 10.06 -2.97 10.93
CA HIS A 99 11.23 -2.48 10.19
C HIS A 99 12.56 -2.76 10.89
N ALA A 100 12.60 -2.73 12.22
CA ALA A 100 13.81 -3.00 13.00
C ALA A 100 14.28 -4.47 12.93
N PHE A 101 13.42 -5.35 12.44
CA PHE A 101 13.73 -6.76 12.20
C PHE A 101 13.93 -7.10 10.71
N GLY A 102 13.90 -6.08 9.82
CA GLY A 102 13.85 -6.30 8.37
C GLY A 102 12.57 -6.98 7.91
N ASN A 103 11.54 -6.98 8.74
CA ASN A 103 10.30 -7.72 8.55
C ASN A 103 9.18 -6.87 7.95
N ALA A 104 9.50 -5.68 7.44
CA ALA A 104 8.56 -4.75 6.84
C ALA A 104 9.16 -3.97 5.66
N LEU A 105 8.28 -3.49 4.76
CA LEU A 105 8.61 -2.65 3.62
C LEU A 105 7.53 -1.60 3.40
N ASP A 106 7.95 -0.34 3.19
CA ASP A 106 7.07 0.78 2.85
C ASP A 106 7.23 1.13 1.37
N ILE A 107 6.19 0.94 0.57
CA ILE A 107 6.21 1.09 -0.89
C ILE A 107 5.50 2.38 -1.26
N SER A 108 6.20 3.28 -1.96
CA SER A 108 5.69 4.59 -2.37
C SER A 108 5.23 4.67 -3.81
N ALA A 109 5.75 3.82 -4.71
CA ALA A 109 5.36 3.82 -6.11
C ALA A 109 5.72 2.50 -6.84
N PHE A 110 5.03 2.30 -7.96
CA PHE A 110 5.30 1.25 -8.94
C PHE A 110 5.61 1.93 -10.28
N VAL A 111 6.70 1.53 -10.96
CA VAL A 111 7.10 2.09 -12.25
C VAL A 111 6.86 1.06 -13.33
N LEU A 112 6.13 1.43 -14.36
CA LEU A 112 5.84 0.60 -15.53
C LEU A 112 7.01 0.62 -16.53
N ALA A 113 7.00 -0.30 -17.47
CA ALA A 113 8.05 -0.43 -18.49
C ALA A 113 8.24 0.80 -19.37
N ASP A 114 7.22 1.62 -19.56
CA ASP A 114 7.28 2.91 -20.28
C ASP A 114 7.81 4.08 -19.44
N GLY A 115 8.15 3.83 -18.17
CA GLY A 115 8.61 4.83 -17.21
C GLY A 115 7.48 5.56 -16.47
N HIS A 116 6.20 5.25 -16.74
CA HIS A 116 5.09 5.82 -15.98
C HIS A 116 5.14 5.36 -14.50
N ALA A 117 5.19 6.32 -13.58
CA ALA A 117 5.26 6.06 -12.16
C ALA A 117 3.90 6.22 -11.49
N ILE A 118 3.33 5.13 -11.02
CA ILE A 118 2.09 5.10 -10.24
C ILE A 118 2.46 5.30 -8.78
N THR A 119 2.39 6.54 -8.29
CA THR A 119 2.69 6.84 -6.89
C THR A 119 1.49 6.53 -6.00
N VAL A 120 1.71 5.90 -4.85
CA VAL A 120 0.63 5.60 -3.90
C VAL A 120 -0.10 6.87 -3.48
N ARG A 121 0.65 7.93 -3.16
CA ARG A 121 0.09 9.22 -2.71
C ARG A 121 -0.89 9.84 -3.69
N ARG A 122 -0.57 9.87 -4.98
CA ARG A 122 -1.41 10.53 -6.01
C ARG A 122 -2.39 9.55 -6.63
N GLY A 123 -1.93 8.35 -6.97
CA GLY A 123 -2.71 7.33 -7.66
C GLY A 123 -3.85 6.77 -6.81
N TRP A 124 -3.75 6.87 -5.47
CA TRP A 124 -4.83 6.41 -4.57
C TRP A 124 -6.17 7.11 -4.81
N ALA A 125 -6.13 8.34 -5.29
CA ALA A 125 -7.28 9.14 -5.74
C ALA A 125 -7.05 9.70 -7.16
N GLY A 126 -6.16 9.10 -7.93
CA GLY A 126 -5.76 9.49 -9.27
C GLY A 126 -6.74 9.05 -10.35
N THR A 127 -6.20 8.62 -11.50
CA THR A 127 -7.03 8.09 -12.59
C THR A 127 -7.78 6.82 -12.16
N PRO A 128 -8.87 6.46 -12.83
CA PRO A 128 -9.57 5.20 -12.55
C PRO A 128 -8.64 3.98 -12.58
N GLU A 129 -7.70 3.96 -13.53
CA GLU A 129 -6.75 2.88 -13.74
C GLU A 129 -5.74 2.79 -12.59
N GLU A 130 -5.18 3.93 -12.15
CA GLU A 130 -4.27 3.98 -10.99
C GLU A 130 -4.98 3.56 -9.72
N GLN A 131 -6.22 4.05 -9.49
CA GLN A 131 -7.03 3.64 -8.35
C GLN A 131 -7.32 2.14 -8.38
N GLY A 132 -7.70 1.60 -9.53
CA GLY A 132 -7.99 0.18 -9.73
C GLY A 132 -6.75 -0.68 -9.44
N PHE A 133 -5.63 -0.36 -10.04
CA PHE A 133 -4.36 -1.04 -9.83
C PHE A 133 -3.96 -1.07 -8.34
N LEU A 134 -3.90 0.10 -7.71
CA LEU A 134 -3.45 0.21 -6.31
C LEU A 134 -4.36 -0.55 -5.34
N ARG A 135 -5.67 -0.63 -5.62
CA ARG A 135 -6.60 -1.43 -4.81
C ARG A 135 -6.44 -2.92 -5.02
N ASP A 136 -6.22 -3.36 -6.26
CA ASP A 136 -5.99 -4.78 -6.54
C ASP A 136 -4.69 -5.26 -5.89
N VAL A 137 -3.60 -4.49 -5.97
CA VAL A 137 -2.34 -4.87 -5.32
C VAL A 137 -2.44 -4.85 -3.80
N GLN A 138 -3.13 -3.85 -3.20
CA GLN A 138 -3.41 -3.83 -1.76
C GLN A 138 -4.23 -5.05 -1.33
N SER A 139 -5.30 -5.35 -2.05
CA SER A 139 -6.19 -6.48 -1.74
C SER A 139 -5.43 -7.81 -1.74
N ALA A 140 -4.59 -8.02 -2.75
CA ALA A 140 -3.75 -9.21 -2.83
C ALA A 140 -2.71 -9.27 -1.70
N ALA A 141 -2.09 -8.13 -1.36
CA ALA A 141 -1.16 -8.06 -0.23
C ALA A 141 -1.81 -8.51 1.08
N CYS A 142 -3.08 -8.16 1.33
CA CYS A 142 -3.82 -8.57 2.52
C CYS A 142 -3.99 -10.10 2.66
N GLY A 143 -3.88 -10.85 1.56
CA GLY A 143 -3.88 -12.31 1.59
C GLY A 143 -2.49 -12.94 1.80
N ILE A 144 -1.43 -12.15 1.73
CA ILE A 144 -0.04 -12.63 1.77
C ILE A 144 0.66 -12.17 3.05
N PHE A 145 0.46 -10.91 3.46
CA PHE A 145 1.12 -10.29 4.59
C PHE A 145 0.24 -10.26 5.83
N SER A 146 0.87 -10.22 7.00
CA SER A 146 0.16 -10.17 8.29
C SER A 146 -0.40 -8.79 8.59
N THR A 147 0.25 -7.73 8.09
CA THR A 147 -0.22 -6.35 8.17
C THR A 147 -0.08 -5.68 6.82
N VAL A 148 -1.13 -5.03 6.38
CA VAL A 148 -1.14 -4.14 5.23
C VAL A 148 -1.82 -2.84 5.62
N LEU A 149 -1.08 -1.73 5.57
CA LEU A 149 -1.60 -0.39 5.84
C LEU A 149 -1.40 0.48 4.60
N ALA A 150 -2.45 1.14 4.14
CA ALA A 150 -2.45 1.96 2.93
C ALA A 150 -3.15 3.30 3.18
N PRO A 151 -3.19 4.24 2.24
CA PRO A 151 -3.86 5.51 2.43
C PRO A 151 -5.32 5.34 2.87
N GLY A 152 -5.67 5.97 4.00
CA GLY A 152 -6.97 5.82 4.67
C GLY A 152 -6.93 4.94 5.92
N SER A 153 -5.84 4.21 6.20
CA SER A 153 -5.67 3.49 7.46
C SER A 153 -5.44 4.44 8.64
N ASN A 154 -4.46 5.32 8.52
CA ASN A 154 -4.14 6.34 9.52
C ASN A 154 -3.28 7.46 8.92
N ARG A 155 -2.94 8.48 9.72
CA ARG A 155 -2.19 9.65 9.27
C ARG A 155 -0.74 9.37 8.83
N PHE A 156 -0.16 8.24 9.21
CA PHE A 156 1.23 7.92 8.90
C PHE A 156 1.38 7.20 7.55
N HIS A 157 0.29 6.60 7.03
CA HIS A 157 0.28 5.78 5.81
C HIS A 157 -0.49 6.45 4.66
N TYR A 158 -0.43 7.79 4.56
CA TYR A 158 -1.18 8.53 3.54
C TYR A 158 -0.53 8.50 2.14
N ASP A 159 0.73 8.10 2.05
CA ASP A 159 1.55 8.20 0.83
C ASP A 159 2.29 6.91 0.44
N HIS A 160 2.10 5.83 1.18
CA HIS A 160 2.71 4.54 0.91
C HIS A 160 1.82 3.37 1.32
N ILE A 161 2.18 2.19 0.86
CA ILE A 161 1.63 0.91 1.33
C ILE A 161 2.69 0.26 2.20
N HIS A 162 2.39 0.10 3.47
CA HIS A 162 3.19 -0.68 4.42
C HIS A 162 2.76 -2.14 4.36
N ILE A 163 3.74 -3.04 4.30
CA ILE A 163 3.53 -4.49 4.41
C ILE A 163 4.48 -5.07 5.47
N ASP A 164 4.00 -6.02 6.26
CA ASP A 164 4.83 -6.77 7.20
C ASP A 164 4.34 -8.22 7.43
N LEU A 165 5.20 -9.03 8.02
CA LEU A 165 4.90 -10.40 8.46
C LEU A 165 4.88 -10.52 9.99
N MET A 166 4.37 -9.50 10.68
CA MET A 166 4.27 -9.48 12.14
C MET A 166 3.52 -10.71 12.65
N ARG A 167 4.16 -11.46 13.56
CA ARG A 167 3.50 -12.57 14.25
C ARG A 167 2.62 -12.06 15.37
N ARG A 168 1.38 -12.53 15.39
CA ARG A 168 0.40 -12.26 16.45
C ARG A 168 -0.12 -13.58 16.99
N ASP A 169 -0.14 -13.75 18.30
CA ASP A 169 -0.64 -14.98 18.95
C ASP A 169 -2.07 -15.29 18.56
N SER A 170 -2.87 -14.26 18.31
CA SER A 170 -4.25 -14.41 17.82
C SER A 170 -4.38 -14.86 16.36
N GLY A 171 -3.29 -14.90 15.59
CA GLY A 171 -3.31 -15.11 14.14
C GLY A 171 -4.01 -14.00 13.36
N ARG A 172 -4.41 -12.90 14.00
CA ARG A 172 -5.14 -11.79 13.37
C ARG A 172 -4.28 -11.09 12.32
N GLN A 173 -4.81 -10.96 11.12
CA GLN A 173 -4.28 -10.10 10.06
C GLN A 173 -4.89 -8.69 10.16
N ILE A 174 -4.13 -7.69 9.76
CA ILE A 174 -4.57 -6.30 9.67
C ILE A 174 -4.49 -5.88 8.20
N CYS A 175 -5.63 -5.49 7.65
CA CYS A 175 -5.75 -4.97 6.29
C CYS A 175 -6.55 -3.68 6.36
N GLU A 176 -5.88 -2.54 6.31
CA GLU A 176 -6.49 -1.22 6.45
C GLU A 176 -6.01 -0.24 5.35
N PRO A 177 -6.92 0.49 4.73
CA PRO A 177 -8.38 0.32 4.81
C PRO A 177 -8.81 -1.05 4.28
N ALA A 178 -10.03 -1.48 4.63
CA ALA A 178 -10.56 -2.75 4.14
C ALA A 178 -10.42 -2.88 2.63
N ALA A 179 -9.99 -4.04 2.16
CA ALA A 179 -9.77 -4.30 0.75
C ALA A 179 -11.07 -4.14 -0.04
N ILE A 180 -11.02 -3.37 -1.12
CA ILE A 180 -12.12 -3.18 -2.07
C ILE A 180 -11.58 -3.54 -3.45
N PRO A 181 -12.28 -4.36 -4.26
CA PRO A 181 -11.83 -4.69 -5.61
C PRO A 181 -11.57 -3.45 -6.45
N GLY A 182 -10.44 -3.44 -7.18
CA GLY A 182 -10.01 -2.30 -8.00
C GLY A 182 -11.06 -1.88 -9.02
N GLU A 183 -11.75 -2.85 -9.67
CA GLU A 183 -12.83 -2.58 -10.62
C GLU A 183 -13.95 -1.74 -10.00
N VAL A 184 -14.32 -2.02 -8.75
CA VAL A 184 -15.38 -1.27 -8.05
C VAL A 184 -14.96 0.17 -7.83
N VAL A 185 -13.71 0.38 -7.43
CA VAL A 185 -13.16 1.73 -7.18
C VAL A 185 -12.98 2.49 -8.48
N ALA A 186 -12.44 1.85 -9.51
CA ALA A 186 -12.27 2.45 -10.83
C ALA A 186 -13.62 2.84 -11.47
N ALA A 187 -14.63 1.98 -11.37
CA ALA A 187 -15.98 2.29 -11.86
C ALA A 187 -16.58 3.53 -11.16
N ARG A 188 -16.41 3.62 -9.83
CA ARG A 188 -16.84 4.81 -9.07
C ARG A 188 -16.07 6.07 -9.49
N ALA A 189 -14.77 5.96 -9.77
CA ALA A 189 -13.97 7.07 -10.24
C ALA A 189 -14.39 7.54 -11.62
N ARG A 190 -14.64 6.62 -12.56
CA ARG A 190 -15.18 6.91 -13.91
C ARG A 190 -16.55 7.61 -13.84
N ALA A 191 -17.44 7.13 -12.97
CA ALA A 191 -18.77 7.73 -12.79
C ALA A 191 -18.66 9.19 -12.28
N ARG A 192 -17.78 9.47 -11.33
CA ARG A 192 -17.54 10.84 -10.83
C ARG A 192 -16.95 11.74 -11.93
N GLY A 193 -15.98 11.25 -12.70
CA GLY A 193 -15.40 11.98 -13.84
C GLY A 193 -16.41 12.23 -14.98
N GLY A 194 -17.30 11.28 -15.26
CA GLY A 194 -18.39 11.41 -16.21
C GLY A 194 -19.42 12.47 -15.79
N TYR A 195 -19.74 12.53 -14.52
CA TYR A 195 -20.68 13.54 -13.99
C TYR A 195 -20.11 14.97 -14.09
N ALA A 196 -18.79 15.12 -13.91
CA ALA A 196 -18.12 16.42 -14.09
C ALA A 196 -18.06 16.86 -15.58
N ARG A 197 -18.04 15.91 -16.52
CA ARG A 197 -18.03 16.20 -17.97
C ARG A 197 -19.42 16.38 -18.54
N SER A 198 -20.45 15.81 -17.94
CA SER A 198 -21.85 15.86 -18.40
C SER A 198 -22.67 16.98 -17.79
N ARG A 199 -22.09 17.84 -16.94
CA ARG A 199 -22.73 19.12 -16.63
C ARG A 199 -22.73 19.94 -17.91
N PRO A 200 -23.90 20.22 -18.50
CA PRO A 200 -23.96 21.17 -19.62
C PRO A 200 -23.30 22.46 -19.11
N ARG A 201 -22.27 22.94 -19.80
CA ARG A 201 -21.89 24.34 -19.68
C ARG A 201 -23.14 25.09 -20.06
N ASP A 202 -23.81 25.69 -19.08
CA ASP A 202 -24.93 26.57 -19.32
C ASP A 202 -24.43 27.66 -20.29
N PRO A 203 -24.83 27.67 -21.57
CA PRO A 203 -24.32 28.66 -22.52
C PRO A 203 -24.94 30.05 -22.29
N GLY A 204 -25.70 30.22 -21.20
CA GLY A 204 -26.51 31.37 -20.94
C GLY A 204 -26.00 32.37 -19.94
N VAL A 205 -24.79 32.17 -19.33
CA VAL A 205 -24.19 33.21 -18.46
C VAL A 205 -23.01 33.88 -19.15
N THR A 206 -23.26 34.47 -20.32
CA THR A 206 -22.46 35.63 -20.73
C THR A 206 -22.98 36.79 -19.93
N GLY A 207 -22.19 37.19 -18.93
CA GLY A 207 -22.56 38.17 -17.92
C GLY A 207 -23.03 39.48 -18.50
N THR A 208 -24.32 39.73 -18.33
CA THR A 208 -24.79 41.08 -18.11
C THR A 208 -24.92 41.21 -16.60
N ILE A 209 -24.00 41.93 -15.99
CA ILE A 209 -24.11 42.36 -14.61
C ILE A 209 -25.28 43.35 -14.59
N ALA A 210 -26.49 42.84 -14.36
CA ALA A 210 -27.59 43.69 -13.98
C ALA A 210 -27.22 44.34 -12.65
N GLN A 211 -26.92 45.63 -12.68
CA GLN A 211 -26.72 46.42 -11.48
C GLN A 211 -27.98 46.28 -10.63
N ARG A 212 -27.89 45.57 -9.51
CA ARG A 212 -28.91 45.58 -8.50
C ARG A 212 -28.98 46.98 -7.94
N PRO A 213 -30.19 47.59 -7.82
CA PRO A 213 -30.33 48.87 -7.14
C PRO A 213 -29.86 48.70 -5.72
N ARG A 214 -29.04 49.68 -5.31
CA ARG A 214 -28.43 49.77 -3.98
C ARG A 214 -29.58 50.01 -2.97
N ALA A 215 -29.96 48.93 -2.25
CA ALA A 215 -30.85 49.09 -1.12
C ALA A 215 -30.09 49.85 -0.03
N GLU A 216 -30.64 50.98 0.38
CA GLU A 216 -30.16 51.75 1.52
C GLU A 216 -30.30 50.86 2.77
N ILE A 217 -29.17 50.44 3.30
CA ILE A 217 -29.11 49.75 4.60
C ILE A 217 -29.20 50.83 5.63
N GLY A 218 -30.38 50.96 6.25
CA GLY A 218 -30.61 51.77 7.40
C GLY A 218 -29.64 51.36 8.53
N ARG A 219 -28.93 52.39 9.08
CA ARG A 219 -28.05 52.21 10.22
C ARG A 219 -28.86 51.87 11.46
N SER A 220 -29.03 50.60 11.79
CA SER A 220 -29.43 50.21 13.15
C SER A 220 -28.17 50.14 14.02
N ARG A 221 -28.15 51.01 15.03
CA ARG A 221 -27.11 51.01 16.07
C ARG A 221 -27.21 49.70 16.87
N LEU A 222 -26.14 48.91 16.86
CA LEU A 222 -25.97 47.83 17.82
C LEU A 222 -25.47 48.42 19.15
N PRO A 223 -25.97 47.95 20.29
CA PRO A 223 -25.48 48.40 21.58
C PRO A 223 -24.08 47.81 21.84
N ALA A 224 -23.21 48.64 22.44
CA ALA A 224 -21.85 48.24 22.82
C ALA A 224 -21.90 47.15 23.89
N ALA A 225 -21.34 45.98 23.59
CA ALA A 225 -21.06 44.99 24.60
C ALA A 225 -19.86 45.47 25.46
N ARG A 226 -20.07 45.59 26.75
CA ARG A 226 -19.03 45.83 27.76
C ARG A 226 -18.20 44.55 27.86
N PHE A 227 -16.92 44.68 27.62
CA PHE A 227 -15.93 43.71 28.07
C PHE A 227 -15.66 43.99 29.54
N GLU A 228 -16.06 43.09 30.42
CA GLU A 228 -15.58 43.05 31.79
C GLU A 228 -14.26 42.25 31.79
N ASP A 229 -13.24 42.95 32.28
CA ASP A 229 -11.86 42.49 32.45
C ASP A 229 -11.79 41.82 33.85
N ASP A 230 -11.91 40.49 33.91
CA ASP A 230 -11.65 39.73 35.13
C ASP A 230 -10.18 39.32 35.17
N ARG A 231 -9.34 40.25 35.63
CA ARG A 231 -8.09 39.92 36.31
C ARG A 231 -8.46 39.68 37.78
N ASP A 232 -8.31 38.47 38.24
CA ASP A 232 -7.65 38.21 39.52
C ASP A 232 -7.62 36.72 39.84
N GLY A 233 -6.54 36.27 40.50
CA GLY A 233 -6.58 35.06 41.28
C GLY A 233 -5.42 34.09 41.11
N SER A 234 -4.19 34.55 41.37
CA SER A 234 -3.13 33.81 42.03
C SER A 234 -3.67 32.72 42.97
N SER A 235 -3.11 31.45 42.84
CA SER A 235 -2.68 30.71 44.01
C SER A 235 -2.21 29.29 43.64
N ALA A 236 -0.92 29.08 43.84
CA ALA A 236 -0.34 28.12 44.78
C ALA A 236 -0.30 26.65 44.32
N VAL A 237 0.95 26.24 44.04
CA VAL A 237 1.49 24.87 44.05
C VAL A 237 1.49 24.38 45.52
N PRO A 238 1.17 23.12 45.79
CA PRO A 238 1.83 22.36 46.84
C PRO A 238 2.72 21.30 46.25
N GLY A 239 3.96 21.27 46.71
CA GLY A 239 4.93 20.22 46.52
C GLY A 239 4.71 19.06 47.47
N GLU A 240 5.49 17.99 47.18
CA GLU A 240 6.01 16.95 48.07
C GLU A 240 5.00 15.99 48.72
N ASP A 241 4.99 14.74 48.30
CA ASP A 241 5.71 13.61 48.92
C ASP A 241 5.75 12.42 47.93
#